data_d1e8fb7b66ee4fc98b62901fdff53199
#
_entry.id   d1e8fb7b66ee4fc98b62901fdff53199
#
_cell.length_a   1.000
_cell.length_b   1.000
_cell.length_c   1.000
_cell.angle_alpha   90.00
_cell.angle_beta   90.00
_cell.angle_gamma   90.00
#
_symmetry.space_group_name_H-M   'P 1'
#
loop_
_entity.id
_entity.type
_entity.pdbx_description
1 polymer ?
#
loop_
_entity_poly.entity_id
_entity_poly.type
_entity_poly.pdbx_seq_one_letter_code
_entity_poly.pdbx_strand_id
1 'polypeptide(L)'
;GKYYKLSNDITVNEKLTDSALPWYSVAVENGTDAVKGAVFAGHFDGNGHTVSGLYFKGNATDNTYWYAAGLFPRADADAVIEKVGIKNSSFTVTGGGQAGAIVGVYSPKSSSAEKFLTIKNCFADTSVSLSCANAGGIAGALNGEAYVYDCYFTGSLSGDTVGAVYVSGWSETVHILSLIHI
;
A
#
# COMPACT_ATOMS: atom_id res chain seq x y z
N GLY A 1 -5.23 2.87 18.96
CA GLY A 1 -4.71 3.70 17.87
C GLY A 1 -5.52 4.97 17.69
N LYS A 2 -4.99 5.93 16.94
CA LYS A 2 -5.73 7.15 16.59
C LYS A 2 -6.72 6.84 15.46
N TYR A 3 -7.86 7.53 15.47
CA TYR A 3 -8.87 7.46 14.42
C TYR A 3 -8.78 8.69 13.52
N TYR A 4 -8.77 8.46 12.22
CA TYR A 4 -8.74 9.50 11.17
C TYR A 4 -9.90 9.26 10.21
N LYS A 5 -10.59 10.32 9.83
CA LYS A 5 -11.70 10.25 8.88
C LYS A 5 -11.60 11.35 7.84
N LEU A 6 -11.76 10.99 6.57
CA LEU A 6 -11.85 11.98 5.51
C LEU A 6 -13.21 12.68 5.52
N SER A 7 -13.19 13.96 5.28
CA SER A 7 -14.40 14.79 5.10
C SER A 7 -14.66 15.13 3.63
N ASN A 8 -13.64 15.02 2.78
CA ASN A 8 -13.70 15.35 1.36
C ASN A 8 -12.68 14.50 0.59
N ASP A 9 -12.81 14.48 -0.73
CA ASP A 9 -11.77 13.98 -1.62
C ASP A 9 -10.49 14.82 -1.47
N ILE A 10 -9.34 14.17 -1.61
CA ILE A 10 -8.01 14.79 -1.52
C ILE A 10 -7.33 14.67 -2.88
N THR A 11 -6.83 15.79 -3.41
CA THR A 11 -5.96 15.81 -4.58
C THR A 11 -4.58 16.31 -4.15
N VAL A 12 -3.56 15.44 -4.26
CA VAL A 12 -2.17 15.79 -3.95
C VAL A 12 -1.52 16.44 -5.16
N ASN A 13 -1.68 15.85 -6.33
CA ASN A 13 -1.22 16.38 -7.59
C ASN A 13 -2.33 16.30 -8.64
N GLU A 14 -2.57 17.39 -9.37
CA GLU A 14 -3.49 17.41 -10.51
C GLU A 14 -2.91 16.65 -11.71
N LYS A 15 -1.58 16.69 -11.87
CA LYS A 15 -0.85 16.02 -12.96
C LYS A 15 0.34 15.27 -12.40
N LEU A 16 0.55 14.06 -12.93
CA LEU A 16 1.70 13.21 -12.58
C LEU A 16 2.83 13.44 -13.58
N THR A 17 3.62 14.45 -13.35
CA THR A 17 4.81 14.79 -14.14
C THR A 17 6.05 14.71 -13.25
N ASP A 18 7.25 14.81 -13.83
CA ASP A 18 8.49 14.83 -13.04
C ASP A 18 8.59 16.01 -12.05
N SER A 19 7.71 17.01 -12.17
CA SER A 19 7.56 18.11 -11.21
C SER A 19 6.45 17.89 -10.18
N ALA A 20 5.77 16.76 -10.20
CA ALA A 20 4.77 16.42 -9.19
C ALA A 20 5.41 16.33 -7.81
N LEU A 21 4.68 16.77 -6.79
CA LEU A 21 5.10 16.62 -5.40
C LEU A 21 5.19 15.12 -5.08
N PRO A 22 6.36 14.64 -4.64
CA PRO A 22 6.51 13.24 -4.33
C PRO A 22 5.66 12.87 -3.12
N TRP A 23 4.92 11.77 -3.26
CA TRP A 23 4.26 11.17 -2.12
C TRP A 23 5.30 10.45 -1.27
N TYR A 24 5.01 10.38 0.01
CA TYR A 24 5.91 9.76 0.97
C TYR A 24 6.11 8.27 0.69
N SER A 25 7.35 7.81 0.79
CA SER A 25 7.72 6.40 0.72
C SER A 25 8.60 6.04 1.92
N VAL A 26 8.57 4.80 2.32
CA VAL A 26 9.43 4.27 3.39
C VAL A 26 10.53 3.43 2.78
N ALA A 27 11.78 3.76 3.09
CA ALA A 27 12.90 2.86 2.85
C ALA A 27 12.96 1.81 3.97
N VAL A 28 12.89 0.55 3.62
CA VAL A 28 13.01 -0.58 4.53
C VAL A 28 14.42 -1.14 4.37
N GLU A 29 15.22 -1.14 5.44
CA GLU A 29 16.57 -1.70 5.42
C GLU A 29 16.50 -3.23 5.40
N ASN A 30 17.27 -3.86 4.51
CA ASN A 30 17.27 -5.31 4.34
C ASN A 30 17.85 -5.99 5.59
N GLY A 31 17.04 -6.79 6.28
CA GLY A 31 17.48 -7.64 7.40
C GLY A 31 17.62 -6.97 8.76
N THR A 32 17.32 -5.69 8.90
CA THR A 32 17.19 -5.02 10.18
C THR A 32 15.89 -4.25 10.26
N ASP A 33 15.26 -4.19 11.45
CA ASP A 33 14.02 -3.44 11.70
C ASP A 33 14.17 -1.90 11.62
N ALA A 34 15.24 -1.42 10.99
CA ALA A 34 15.52 -0.01 10.81
C ALA A 34 14.63 0.59 9.72
N VAL A 35 13.35 0.67 10.01
CA VAL A 35 12.40 1.39 9.19
C VAL A 35 12.63 2.88 9.38
N LYS A 36 13.22 3.51 8.38
CA LYS A 36 13.25 4.97 8.32
C LYS A 36 11.91 5.42 7.74
N GLY A 37 10.99 5.80 8.61
CA GLY A 37 9.70 6.34 8.20
C GLY A 37 8.55 6.03 9.15
N ALA A 38 7.44 6.69 8.96
CA ALA A 38 6.25 6.51 9.78
C ALA A 38 5.54 5.20 9.41
N VAL A 39 5.19 4.44 10.43
CA VAL A 39 4.36 3.24 10.32
C VAL A 39 2.95 3.60 10.74
N PHE A 40 1.97 3.29 9.91
CA PHE A 40 0.59 3.52 10.25
C PHE A 40 0.05 2.39 11.14
N ALA A 41 -0.43 2.75 12.32
CA ALA A 41 -0.98 1.84 13.34
C ALA A 41 -2.29 2.39 13.92
N GLY A 42 -3.12 3.00 13.09
CA GLY A 42 -4.39 3.62 13.47
C GLY A 42 -5.58 3.07 12.70
N HIS A 43 -6.72 3.72 12.88
CA HIS A 43 -7.90 3.49 12.07
C HIS A 43 -8.08 4.67 11.08
N PHE A 44 -8.06 4.38 9.80
CA PHE A 44 -8.31 5.34 8.73
C PHE A 44 -9.61 4.99 8.02
N ASP A 45 -10.61 5.85 8.18
CA ASP A 45 -11.90 5.79 7.49
C ASP A 45 -11.91 6.81 6.34
N GLY A 46 -11.81 6.33 5.11
CA GLY A 46 -11.93 7.18 3.92
C GLY A 46 -13.34 7.74 3.72
N ASN A 47 -14.34 7.22 4.45
CA ASN A 47 -15.73 7.70 4.42
C ASN A 47 -16.34 7.72 2.99
N GLY A 48 -15.84 6.88 2.11
CA GLY A 48 -16.26 6.83 0.70
C GLY A 48 -15.55 7.85 -0.21
N HIS A 49 -14.62 8.64 0.33
CA HIS A 49 -13.84 9.61 -0.43
C HIS A 49 -12.63 8.99 -1.13
N THR A 50 -12.04 9.75 -2.04
CA THR A 50 -10.87 9.36 -2.80
C THR A 50 -9.64 10.20 -2.47
N VAL A 51 -8.47 9.59 -2.61
CA VAL A 51 -7.17 10.27 -2.63
C VAL A 51 -6.58 10.11 -4.02
N SER A 52 -6.22 11.22 -4.64
CA SER A 52 -5.72 11.24 -6.01
C SER A 52 -4.39 12.00 -6.13
N GLY A 53 -3.63 11.67 -7.17
CA GLY A 53 -2.37 12.35 -7.46
C GLY A 53 -1.22 11.91 -6.56
N LEU A 54 -1.26 10.70 -6.00
CA LEU A 54 -0.13 10.14 -5.29
C LEU A 54 0.97 9.79 -6.31
N TYR A 55 2.14 10.37 -6.15
CA TYR A 55 3.26 10.17 -7.08
C TYR A 55 4.52 9.79 -6.32
N PHE A 56 5.09 8.64 -6.67
CA PHE A 56 6.38 8.22 -6.16
C PHE A 56 7.23 7.62 -7.28
N LYS A 57 8.47 8.07 -7.39
CA LYS A 57 9.47 7.51 -8.29
C LYS A 57 10.77 7.33 -7.51
N GLY A 58 11.18 6.10 -7.29
CA GLY A 58 12.36 5.74 -6.53
C GLY A 58 13.24 4.75 -7.26
N ASN A 59 14.53 4.73 -6.90
CA ASN A 59 15.50 3.77 -7.41
C ASN A 59 16.24 3.15 -6.24
N ALA A 60 16.04 1.85 -6.00
CA ALA A 60 16.78 1.05 -5.03
C ALA A 60 18.00 0.46 -5.72
N THR A 61 19.09 1.23 -5.81
CA THR A 61 20.32 0.82 -6.53
C THR A 61 21.24 -0.08 -5.74
N ASP A 62 21.04 -0.17 -4.43
CA ASP A 62 21.76 -1.09 -3.57
C ASP A 62 20.80 -2.09 -2.92
N ASN A 63 21.21 -3.33 -2.79
CA ASN A 63 20.41 -4.40 -2.17
C ASN A 63 20.18 -4.19 -0.66
N THR A 64 20.50 -3.01 -0.13
CA THR A 64 20.44 -2.69 1.30
C THR A 64 19.09 -2.10 1.68
N TYR A 65 18.38 -1.46 0.73
CA TYR A 65 17.12 -0.80 0.99
C TYR A 65 16.02 -1.30 0.06
N TRP A 66 14.87 -1.59 0.64
CA TRP A 66 13.65 -1.87 -0.09
C TRP A 66 12.69 -0.71 0.08
N TYR A 67 12.19 -0.20 -1.02
CA TYR A 67 11.15 0.82 -0.94
C TYR A 67 9.77 0.18 -0.79
N ALA A 68 8.98 0.75 0.12
CA ALA A 68 7.57 0.46 0.23
C ALA A 68 6.79 1.70 -0.23
N ALA A 69 5.88 1.54 -1.17
CA ALA A 69 5.08 2.63 -1.73
C ALA A 69 3.58 2.30 -1.72
N GLY A 70 2.76 3.31 -1.43
CA GLY A 70 1.31 3.20 -1.34
C GLY A 70 0.72 4.42 -0.64
N LEU A 71 -0.60 4.47 -0.47
CA LEU A 71 -1.22 5.49 0.39
C LEU A 71 -0.59 5.45 1.79
N PHE A 72 -0.46 4.26 2.34
CA PHE A 72 0.33 3.95 3.52
C PHE A 72 1.52 3.09 3.10
N PRO A 73 2.72 3.64 3.01
CA PRO A 73 3.89 2.86 2.63
C PRO A 73 4.12 1.66 3.55
N ARG A 74 3.87 1.83 4.85
CA ARG A 74 3.94 0.73 5.81
C ARG A 74 2.79 0.79 6.81
N ALA A 75 2.19 -0.37 7.08
CA ALA A 75 1.23 -0.58 8.16
C ALA A 75 1.80 -1.50 9.24
N ASP A 76 1.37 -1.31 10.49
CA ASP A 76 1.65 -2.18 11.64
C ASP A 76 0.38 -2.94 12.06
N ALA A 77 0.51 -3.83 13.01
CA ALA A 77 -0.58 -4.55 13.63
C ALA A 77 -1.65 -3.60 14.21
N ASP A 78 -2.90 -4.03 14.20
CA ASP A 78 -4.09 -3.26 14.60
C ASP A 78 -4.43 -2.08 13.66
N ALA A 79 -3.75 -1.93 12.53
CA ALA A 79 -4.17 -0.95 11.54
C ALA A 79 -5.48 -1.38 10.86
N VAL A 80 -6.40 -0.44 10.75
CA VAL A 80 -7.65 -0.58 10.00
C VAL A 80 -7.71 0.51 8.94
N ILE A 81 -7.87 0.13 7.67
CA ILE A 81 -7.98 1.05 6.55
C ILE A 81 -9.25 0.69 5.80
N GLU A 82 -10.17 1.64 5.73
CA GLU A 82 -11.47 1.36 5.13
C GLU A 82 -12.03 2.49 4.28
N LYS A 83 -12.87 2.13 3.30
CA LYS A 83 -13.73 3.04 2.52
C LYS A 83 -12.96 4.17 1.84
N VAL A 84 -11.80 3.89 1.27
CA VAL A 84 -11.00 4.85 0.52
C VAL A 84 -10.72 4.36 -0.89
N GLY A 85 -10.85 5.27 -1.86
CA GLY A 85 -10.47 5.02 -3.24
C GLY A 85 -9.16 5.73 -3.61
N ILE A 86 -8.33 5.08 -4.43
CA ILE A 86 -7.12 5.69 -5.01
C ILE A 86 -7.34 5.91 -6.50
N LYS A 87 -7.03 7.13 -6.96
CA LYS A 87 -7.18 7.55 -8.36
C LYS A 87 -5.98 8.33 -8.84
N ASN A 88 -5.79 8.40 -10.16
CA ASN A 88 -4.76 9.23 -10.80
C ASN A 88 -3.42 9.19 -10.03
N SER A 89 -2.90 7.99 -9.79
CA SER A 89 -1.71 7.81 -8.94
C SER A 89 -0.69 6.88 -9.59
N SER A 90 0.58 7.14 -9.34
CA SER A 90 1.67 6.35 -9.91
C SER A 90 2.76 6.10 -8.88
N PHE A 91 3.09 4.84 -8.70
CA PHE A 91 4.20 4.40 -7.86
C PHE A 91 5.18 3.59 -8.70
N THR A 92 6.38 4.14 -8.90
CA THR A 92 7.45 3.50 -9.67
C THR A 92 8.67 3.32 -8.79
N VAL A 93 9.11 2.07 -8.64
CA VAL A 93 10.33 1.73 -7.90
C VAL A 93 11.18 0.79 -8.75
N THR A 94 12.39 1.20 -9.09
CA THR A 94 13.36 0.37 -9.81
C THR A 94 14.39 -0.22 -8.84
N GLY A 95 14.92 -1.41 -9.15
CA GLY A 95 15.99 -2.04 -8.38
C GLY A 95 15.54 -2.80 -7.12
N GLY A 96 14.26 -2.99 -6.92
CA GLY A 96 13.70 -3.72 -5.78
C GLY A 96 12.62 -2.91 -5.05
N GLY A 97 11.79 -3.58 -4.28
CA GLY A 97 10.76 -2.92 -3.48
C GLY A 97 9.38 -3.55 -3.61
N GLN A 98 8.43 -2.94 -2.91
CA GLN A 98 7.06 -3.42 -2.81
C GLN A 98 6.09 -2.24 -2.95
N ALA A 99 5.09 -2.40 -3.78
CA ALA A 99 4.08 -1.36 -3.97
C ALA A 99 2.67 -1.95 -3.89
N GLY A 100 1.79 -1.21 -3.23
CA GLY A 100 0.35 -1.47 -3.22
C GLY A 100 -0.40 -0.15 -3.18
N ALA A 101 -1.53 -0.04 -3.86
CA ALA A 101 -2.24 1.23 -3.90
C ALA A 101 -2.65 1.73 -2.50
N ILE A 102 -3.03 0.83 -1.61
CA ILE A 102 -3.42 1.15 -0.23
C ILE A 102 -2.24 0.97 0.73
N VAL A 103 -1.60 -0.21 0.76
CA VAL A 103 -0.49 -0.51 1.66
C VAL A 103 0.70 -1.04 0.87
N GLY A 104 1.87 -0.42 1.02
CA GLY A 104 3.10 -0.92 0.43
C GLY A 104 3.54 -2.22 1.10
N VAL A 105 3.75 -2.18 2.41
CA VAL A 105 4.17 -3.32 3.23
C VAL A 105 3.40 -3.35 4.55
N TYR A 106 2.88 -4.49 4.91
CA TYR A 106 2.50 -4.81 6.27
C TYR A 106 3.55 -5.75 6.88
N SER A 107 4.15 -5.33 7.98
CA SER A 107 5.12 -6.13 8.71
C SER A 107 5.01 -5.79 10.20
N PRO A 108 4.26 -6.58 10.97
CA PRO A 108 4.07 -6.32 12.38
C PRO A 108 5.36 -6.53 13.17
N LYS A 109 5.62 -5.67 14.14
CA LYS A 109 6.79 -5.78 15.03
C LYS A 109 6.69 -6.93 16.02
N SER A 110 5.48 -7.45 16.24
CA SER A 110 5.20 -8.53 17.16
C SER A 110 4.10 -9.41 16.56
N SER A 111 4.39 -10.67 16.37
CA SER A 111 3.41 -11.69 15.97
C SER A 111 2.56 -12.12 17.19
N SER A 112 1.74 -11.24 17.73
CA SER A 112 0.74 -11.68 18.68
C SER A 112 -0.48 -12.17 17.91
N ALA A 113 -0.98 -13.36 18.23
CA ALA A 113 -2.10 -14.01 17.54
C ALA A 113 -3.45 -13.25 17.57
N GLU A 114 -3.48 -12.07 18.16
CA GLU A 114 -4.67 -11.23 18.29
C GLU A 114 -4.58 -9.90 17.50
N LYS A 115 -3.49 -9.71 16.75
CA LYS A 115 -3.21 -8.43 16.09
C LYS A 115 -3.01 -8.62 14.59
N PHE A 116 -3.84 -8.00 13.81
CA PHE A 116 -3.87 -8.13 12.36
C PHE A 116 -4.15 -6.81 11.64
N LEU A 117 -3.75 -6.74 10.37
CA LEU A 117 -4.13 -5.66 9.49
C LEU A 117 -5.53 -5.91 8.92
N THR A 118 -6.35 -4.88 8.86
CA THR A 118 -7.63 -4.91 8.14
C THR A 118 -7.66 -3.87 7.02
N ILE A 119 -7.92 -4.32 5.79
CA ILE A 119 -8.19 -3.45 4.63
C ILE A 119 -9.56 -3.83 4.09
N LYS A 120 -10.51 -2.90 4.06
CA LYS A 120 -11.87 -3.20 3.60
C LYS A 120 -12.55 -2.07 2.86
N ASN A 121 -13.40 -2.43 1.89
CA ASN A 121 -14.16 -1.46 1.08
C ASN A 121 -13.25 -0.42 0.42
N CYS A 122 -12.07 -0.84 -0.05
CA CYS A 122 -11.08 0.02 -0.69
C CYS A 122 -10.93 -0.32 -2.17
N PHE A 123 -10.55 0.66 -2.96
CA PHE A 123 -10.31 0.42 -4.37
C PHE A 123 -9.17 1.27 -4.95
N ALA A 124 -8.63 0.81 -6.09
CA ALA A 124 -7.83 1.63 -6.97
C ALA A 124 -8.27 1.39 -8.42
N ASP A 125 -8.56 2.47 -9.12
CA ASP A 125 -9.16 2.41 -10.45
C ASP A 125 -8.14 2.36 -11.60
N THR A 126 -8.63 2.38 -12.84
CA THR A 126 -7.82 2.29 -14.06
C THR A 126 -6.78 3.40 -14.24
N SER A 127 -6.89 4.49 -13.49
CA SER A 127 -5.92 5.61 -13.52
C SER A 127 -4.73 5.41 -12.57
N VAL A 128 -4.66 4.26 -11.89
CA VAL A 128 -3.55 3.93 -10.97
C VAL A 128 -2.55 3.00 -11.66
N SER A 129 -1.26 3.31 -11.56
CA SER A 129 -0.17 2.49 -12.05
C SER A 129 0.84 2.15 -10.95
N LEU A 130 1.18 0.87 -10.84
CA LEU A 130 2.19 0.35 -9.92
C LEU A 130 3.27 -0.36 -10.72
N SER A 131 4.50 0.11 -10.63
CA SER A 131 5.66 -0.49 -11.29
C SER A 131 6.78 -0.72 -10.27
N CYS A 132 7.00 -1.97 -9.89
CA CYS A 132 7.90 -2.33 -8.81
C CYS A 132 8.21 -3.83 -8.88
N ALA A 133 9.31 -4.29 -8.30
CA ALA A 133 9.64 -5.72 -8.30
C ALA A 133 8.48 -6.58 -7.78
N ASN A 134 7.82 -6.15 -6.69
CA ASN A 134 6.62 -6.80 -6.16
C ASN A 134 5.47 -5.79 -6.14
N ALA A 135 4.52 -5.90 -7.08
CA ALA A 135 3.41 -4.98 -7.20
C ALA A 135 2.06 -5.68 -6.95
N GLY A 136 1.43 -5.37 -5.83
CA GLY A 136 0.08 -5.82 -5.50
C GLY A 136 -0.95 -4.71 -5.65
N GLY A 137 -2.08 -4.99 -6.28
CA GLY A 137 -3.08 -3.96 -6.58
C GLY A 137 -3.58 -3.20 -5.35
N ILE A 138 -3.78 -3.90 -4.24
CA ILE A 138 -4.21 -3.31 -2.96
C ILE A 138 -3.03 -3.24 -1.99
N ALA A 139 -2.26 -4.32 -1.83
CA ALA A 139 -1.12 -4.38 -0.92
C ALA A 139 0.09 -5.03 -1.60
N GLY A 140 1.28 -4.46 -1.43
CA GLY A 140 2.52 -5.01 -1.98
C GLY A 140 2.95 -6.27 -1.26
N ALA A 141 3.12 -6.22 0.06
CA ALA A 141 3.40 -7.40 0.86
C ALA A 141 2.63 -7.42 2.18
N LEU A 142 2.20 -8.61 2.57
CA LEU A 142 1.50 -8.86 3.83
C LEU A 142 2.28 -9.92 4.62
N ASN A 143 3.15 -9.47 5.54
CA ASN A 143 4.07 -10.32 6.32
C ASN A 143 3.51 -10.64 7.71
N GLY A 144 2.21 -10.80 7.84
CA GLY A 144 1.51 -11.12 9.07
C GLY A 144 0.05 -11.43 8.78
N GLU A 145 -0.71 -11.80 9.79
CA GLU A 145 -2.14 -12.06 9.64
C GLU A 145 -2.85 -10.79 9.16
N ALA A 146 -3.55 -10.90 8.03
CA ALA A 146 -4.23 -9.78 7.38
C ALA A 146 -5.59 -10.18 6.82
N TYR A 147 -6.54 -9.28 6.91
CA TYR A 147 -7.88 -9.41 6.36
C TYR A 147 -8.10 -8.35 5.29
N VAL A 148 -8.31 -8.81 4.04
CA VAL A 148 -8.60 -7.94 2.89
C VAL A 148 -9.96 -8.36 2.32
N TYR A 149 -10.96 -7.49 2.42
CA TYR A 149 -12.31 -7.79 1.92
C TYR A 149 -12.98 -6.59 1.27
N ASP A 150 -13.87 -6.90 0.31
CA ASP A 150 -14.62 -5.90 -0.45
C ASP A 150 -13.71 -4.86 -1.12
N CYS A 151 -12.54 -5.31 -1.59
CA CYS A 151 -11.55 -4.46 -2.26
C CYS A 151 -11.42 -4.84 -3.73
N TYR A 152 -11.16 -3.86 -4.59
CA TYR A 152 -10.86 -4.13 -5.99
C TYR A 152 -9.75 -3.24 -6.54
N PHE A 153 -9.08 -3.75 -7.57
CA PHE A 153 -8.07 -3.05 -8.33
C PHE A 153 -8.32 -3.26 -9.83
N THR A 154 -8.34 -2.16 -10.58
CA THR A 154 -8.53 -2.18 -12.04
C THR A 154 -7.44 -1.41 -12.78
N GLY A 155 -6.40 -0.97 -12.07
CA GLY A 155 -5.25 -0.25 -12.61
C GLY A 155 -4.25 -1.14 -13.35
N SER A 156 -3.06 -0.62 -13.57
CA SER A 156 -1.97 -1.33 -14.22
C SER A 156 -0.89 -1.76 -13.24
N LEU A 157 -0.40 -3.00 -13.39
CA LEU A 157 0.68 -3.59 -12.61
C LEU A 157 1.84 -3.96 -13.53
N SER A 158 3.07 -3.67 -13.11
CA SER A 158 4.29 -4.09 -13.79
C SER A 158 5.36 -4.44 -12.75
N GLY A 159 6.01 -5.58 -12.91
CA GLY A 159 7.05 -6.04 -11.99
C GLY A 159 7.43 -7.49 -12.21
N ASP A 160 8.39 -7.98 -11.42
CA ASP A 160 8.83 -9.39 -11.45
C ASP A 160 7.74 -10.31 -10.92
N THR A 161 7.02 -9.85 -9.91
CA THR A 161 5.87 -10.54 -9.33
C THR A 161 4.71 -9.56 -9.17
N VAL A 162 3.55 -9.90 -9.72
CA VAL A 162 2.34 -9.06 -9.65
C VAL A 162 1.14 -9.86 -9.17
N GLY A 163 0.28 -9.20 -8.40
CA GLY A 163 -0.97 -9.79 -7.90
C GLY A 163 -2.08 -8.76 -7.81
N ALA A 164 -3.30 -9.11 -8.23
CA ALA A 164 -4.43 -8.18 -8.25
C ALA A 164 -4.77 -7.60 -6.86
N VAL A 165 -4.55 -8.35 -5.80
CA VAL A 165 -4.79 -7.91 -4.43
C VAL A 165 -3.48 -7.71 -3.68
N TYR A 166 -2.66 -8.75 -3.56
CA TYR A 166 -1.33 -8.68 -2.94
C TYR A 166 -0.37 -9.66 -3.63
N VAL A 167 0.93 -9.50 -3.36
CA VAL A 167 1.95 -10.30 -4.06
C VAL A 167 2.62 -11.33 -3.17
N SER A 168 3.08 -10.94 -2.00
CA SER A 168 3.91 -11.80 -1.17
C SER A 168 3.58 -11.63 0.31
N GLY A 169 3.82 -12.70 1.05
CA GLY A 169 3.76 -12.73 2.51
C GLY A 169 4.70 -13.81 3.02
N TRP A 170 5.34 -13.56 4.14
CA TRP A 170 6.24 -14.52 4.77
C TRP A 170 5.49 -15.19 5.93
N SER A 171 4.98 -16.41 5.70
CA SER A 171 4.50 -17.35 6.72
C SER A 171 3.17 -17.09 7.45
N GLU A 172 2.30 -16.19 7.03
CA GLU A 172 1.07 -15.90 7.77
C GLU A 172 -0.19 -16.09 6.91
N THR A 173 -1.33 -16.21 7.57
CA THR A 173 -2.61 -16.43 6.89
C THR A 173 -3.19 -15.10 6.41
N VAL A 174 -3.34 -14.95 5.10
CA VAL A 174 -4.03 -13.83 4.50
C VAL A 174 -5.45 -14.25 4.12
N HIS A 175 -6.43 -13.60 4.71
CA HIS A 175 -7.85 -13.83 4.43
C HIS A 175 -8.34 -12.84 3.38
N ILE A 176 -8.67 -13.35 2.19
CA ILE A 176 -9.28 -12.55 1.13
C ILE A 176 -10.74 -12.97 1.00
N LEU A 177 -11.64 -12.05 1.29
CA LEU A 177 -13.08 -12.30 1.28
C LEU A 177 -13.77 -11.30 0.34
N SER A 178 -14.66 -11.81 -0.52
CA SER A 178 -15.45 -10.98 -1.43
C SER A 178 -14.61 -10.06 -2.34
N LEU A 179 -14.11 -10.65 -3.43
CA LEU A 179 -13.53 -9.89 -4.53
C LEU A 179 -14.66 -9.58 -5.52
N ILE A 180 -14.94 -8.31 -5.75
CA ILE A 180 -15.79 -7.93 -6.87
C ILE A 180 -14.91 -7.99 -8.13
N HIS A 181 -15.04 -9.05 -8.89
CA HIS A 181 -14.55 -9.07 -10.27
C HIS A 181 -15.50 -8.26 -11.14
N ILE A 182 -15.01 -7.16 -11.65
CA ILE A 182 -15.65 -6.43 -12.75
C ILE A 182 -14.95 -6.81 -14.05
#